data_c9f7e9bb48f5dc56d471d9333ceb6d41
#
_entry.id   c9f7e9bb48f5dc56d471d9333ceb6d41
#
_cell.length_a   1.000
_cell.length_b   1.000
_cell.length_c   1.000
_cell.angle_alpha   90.00
_cell.angle_beta   90.00
_cell.angle_gamma   90.00
#
_symmetry.space_group_name_H-M   'P 1'
#
loop_
_entity.id
_entity.type
_entity.pdbx_description
1 polymer ?
#
loop_
_entity_poly.entity_id
_entity_poly.type
_entity_poly.pdbx_seq_one_letter_code
_entity_poly.pdbx_strand_id
1 'polypeptide(L)'
;KRILQVKKTNSLSDWSIQQRIGFIYQRGTNKFPQDLKFWAMYLNYMKARGHQTSYKKIHNIYNQLLKLHPTNVDIWISCAKYEYEVHANFKSCRNIFQNGLRFNPDVPKLWYEYVKFELNFITKLINRRKVMGLINEREQELDMQNEQKNNQAPDEEKSHLQVPSTGD
;
A
#
# COMPACT_ATOMS: atom_id res chain seq x y z
N LYS A 1 6.11 22.54 13.70
CA LYS A 1 4.80 21.83 13.62
C LYS A 1 3.60 22.75 13.89
N ARG A 2 3.64 23.64 14.88
CA ARG A 2 2.51 24.54 15.22
C ARG A 2 2.10 25.49 14.08
N ILE A 3 3.07 26.01 13.33
CA ILE A 3 2.82 26.97 12.23
C ILE A 3 2.08 26.29 11.05
N LEU A 4 2.33 24.99 10.81
CA LEU A 4 1.71 24.25 9.71
C LEU A 4 0.30 23.71 10.04
N GLN A 5 -0.11 23.70 11.30
CA GLN A 5 -1.42 23.20 11.73
C GLN A 5 -2.57 24.22 11.58
N VAL A 6 -2.25 25.50 11.44
CA VAL A 6 -3.24 26.58 11.38
C VAL A 6 -3.86 26.76 9.98
N LYS A 7 -3.18 26.29 8.94
CA LYS A 7 -3.66 26.45 7.55
C LYS A 7 -4.11 25.12 6.95
N LYS A 8 -5.31 25.08 6.38
CA LYS A 8 -5.85 23.92 5.64
C LYS A 8 -5.19 23.71 4.26
N THR A 9 -4.50 24.68 3.71
CA THR A 9 -3.84 24.63 2.40
C THR A 9 -2.36 24.96 2.54
N ASN A 10 -1.51 24.17 1.85
CA ASN A 10 -0.07 24.40 1.81
C ASN A 10 0.26 25.60 0.92
N SER A 11 0.93 26.61 1.49
CA SER A 11 1.45 27.74 0.75
C SER A 11 2.91 27.49 0.30
N LEU A 12 3.43 28.33 -0.60
CA LEU A 12 4.86 28.32 -0.97
C LEU A 12 5.77 28.49 0.25
N SER A 13 5.34 29.30 1.22
CA SER A 13 6.02 29.47 2.50
C SER A 13 6.10 28.17 3.30
N ASP A 14 5.02 27.42 3.36
CA ASP A 14 4.97 26.14 4.07
C ASP A 14 5.89 25.10 3.41
N TRP A 15 5.93 25.08 2.08
CA TRP A 15 6.85 24.25 1.32
C TRP A 15 8.31 24.57 1.62
N SER A 16 8.67 25.86 1.64
CA SER A 16 10.03 26.34 1.95
C SER A 16 10.46 25.94 3.37
N ILE A 17 9.58 26.10 4.36
CA ILE A 17 9.83 25.68 5.74
C ILE A 17 10.07 24.18 5.81
N GLN A 18 9.26 23.37 5.13
CA GLN A 18 9.40 21.92 5.11
C GLN A 18 10.70 21.46 4.47
N GLN A 19 11.12 22.11 3.37
CA GLN A 19 12.42 21.82 2.75
C GLN A 19 13.56 22.13 3.69
N ARG A 20 13.50 23.26 4.40
CA ARG A 20 14.53 23.67 5.38
C ARG A 20 14.64 22.66 6.54
N ILE A 21 13.50 22.19 7.07
CA ILE A 21 13.50 21.16 8.13
C ILE A 21 14.13 19.87 7.61
N GLY A 22 13.73 19.41 6.42
CA GLY A 22 14.31 18.21 5.80
C GLY A 22 15.83 18.33 5.59
N PHE A 23 16.30 19.50 5.18
CA PHE A 23 17.72 19.79 5.01
C PHE A 23 18.50 19.77 6.34
N ILE A 24 17.91 20.28 7.42
CA ILE A 24 18.52 20.22 8.76
C ILE A 24 18.66 18.76 9.20
N TYR A 25 17.63 17.93 9.02
CA TYR A 25 17.73 16.50 9.33
C TYR A 25 18.81 15.80 8.51
N GLN A 26 18.89 16.07 7.21
CA GLN A 26 19.91 15.48 6.34
C GLN A 26 21.33 15.88 6.78
N ARG A 27 21.54 17.15 7.11
CA ARG A 27 22.85 17.61 7.63
C ARG A 27 23.19 16.94 8.96
N GLY A 28 22.19 16.80 9.85
CA GLY A 28 22.37 16.16 11.14
C GLY A 28 22.74 14.68 11.00
N THR A 29 22.06 13.93 10.12
CA THR A 29 22.39 12.52 9.86
C THR A 29 23.78 12.35 9.24
N ASN A 30 24.21 13.29 8.39
CA ASN A 30 25.57 13.28 7.84
C ASN A 30 26.64 13.58 8.91
N LYS A 31 26.34 14.47 9.85
CA LYS A 31 27.27 14.82 10.94
C LYS A 31 27.32 13.76 12.04
N PHE A 32 26.18 13.12 12.32
CA PHE A 32 26.04 12.11 13.37
C PHE A 32 25.49 10.80 12.79
N PRO A 33 26.26 10.11 11.92
CA PRO A 33 25.78 8.92 11.21
C PRO A 33 25.47 7.74 12.14
N GLN A 34 26.06 7.69 13.32
CA GLN A 34 25.88 6.62 14.31
C GLN A 34 24.72 6.88 15.28
N ASP A 35 24.12 8.07 15.26
CA ASP A 35 22.99 8.39 16.14
C ASP A 35 21.68 7.88 15.53
N LEU A 36 21.30 6.64 15.88
CA LEU A 36 20.07 5.99 15.43
C LEU A 36 18.82 6.74 15.88
N LYS A 37 18.85 7.43 17.02
CA LYS A 37 17.74 8.24 17.51
C LYS A 37 17.46 9.42 16.56
N PHE A 38 18.52 10.05 16.07
CA PHE A 38 18.38 11.14 15.10
C PHE A 38 17.82 10.65 13.76
N TRP A 39 18.26 9.50 13.27
CA TRP A 39 17.70 8.85 12.09
C TRP A 39 16.21 8.49 12.27
N ALA A 40 15.84 7.97 13.43
CA ALA A 40 14.44 7.67 13.74
C ALA A 40 13.56 8.93 13.73
N MET A 41 14.04 10.03 14.30
CA MET A 41 13.36 11.33 14.26
C MET A 41 13.17 11.83 12.82
N TYR A 42 14.19 11.69 11.99
CA TYR A 42 14.13 12.07 10.58
C TYR A 42 13.08 11.24 9.81
N LEU A 43 13.14 9.91 9.94
CA LEU A 43 12.16 9.01 9.32
C LEU A 43 10.73 9.30 9.78
N ASN A 44 10.52 9.47 11.09
CA ASN A 44 9.20 9.77 11.64
C ASN A 44 8.65 11.11 11.13
N TYR A 45 9.51 12.13 11.04
CA TYR A 45 9.13 13.41 10.45
C TYR A 45 8.70 13.24 8.99
N MET A 46 9.47 12.51 8.17
CA MET A 46 9.18 12.31 6.76
C MET A 46 7.92 11.47 6.55
N LYS A 47 7.70 10.43 7.34
CA LYS A 47 6.49 9.59 7.31
C LYS A 47 5.24 10.37 7.73
N ALA A 48 5.33 11.22 8.75
CA ALA A 48 4.22 12.02 9.24
C ALA A 48 3.69 13.05 8.22
N ARG A 49 4.48 13.35 7.18
CA ARG A 49 4.06 14.23 6.08
C ARG A 49 3.16 13.53 5.05
N GLY A 50 3.07 12.20 5.10
CA GLY A 50 2.20 11.40 4.22
C GLY A 50 2.44 11.67 2.74
N HIS A 51 1.38 12.05 2.00
CA HIS A 51 1.43 12.31 0.56
C HIS A 51 2.36 13.45 0.12
N GLN A 52 2.74 14.33 1.03
CA GLN A 52 3.67 15.44 0.72
C GLN A 52 5.13 14.98 0.64
N THR A 53 5.43 13.77 1.11
CA THR A 53 6.77 13.20 1.02
C THR A 53 6.79 12.14 -0.08
N SER A 54 7.71 12.31 -1.04
CA SER A 54 7.93 11.33 -2.09
C SER A 54 8.38 9.99 -1.48
N TYR A 55 7.77 8.89 -1.93
CA TYR A 55 8.19 7.52 -1.63
C TYR A 55 9.70 7.33 -1.80
N LYS A 56 10.26 7.82 -2.93
CA LYS A 56 11.69 7.74 -3.22
C LYS A 56 12.57 8.36 -2.12
N LYS A 57 12.09 9.43 -1.49
CA LYS A 57 12.86 10.14 -0.45
C LYS A 57 12.98 9.32 0.83
N ILE A 58 11.89 8.70 1.28
CA ILE A 58 11.90 7.82 2.45
C ILE A 58 12.71 6.56 2.16
N HIS A 59 12.57 5.99 0.96
CA HIS A 59 13.34 4.83 0.54
C HIS A 59 14.85 5.11 0.51
N ASN A 60 15.26 6.29 0.02
CA ASN A 60 16.66 6.72 0.05
C ASN A 60 17.22 6.87 1.47
N ILE A 61 16.42 7.39 2.40
CA ILE A 61 16.82 7.50 3.80
C ILE A 61 17.05 6.10 4.40
N TYR A 62 16.15 5.15 4.16
CA TYR A 62 16.33 3.77 4.59
C TYR A 62 17.56 3.12 3.96
N ASN A 63 17.81 3.33 2.67
CA ASN A 63 18.98 2.79 1.98
C ASN A 63 20.29 3.33 2.58
N GLN A 64 20.35 4.63 2.89
CA GLN A 64 21.51 5.22 3.55
C GLN A 64 21.73 4.63 4.96
N LEU A 65 20.64 4.50 5.72
CA LEU A 65 20.67 3.95 7.07
C LEU A 65 21.12 2.47 7.08
N LEU A 66 20.61 1.67 6.15
CA LEU A 66 20.99 0.25 6.01
C LEU A 66 22.44 0.07 5.55
N LYS A 67 22.97 0.97 4.71
CA LYS A 67 24.39 0.98 4.34
C LYS A 67 25.32 1.25 5.52
N LEU A 68 24.91 2.13 6.43
CA LEU A 68 25.70 2.50 7.61
C LEU A 68 25.57 1.47 8.74
N HIS A 69 24.40 0.83 8.86
CA HIS A 69 24.05 -0.08 9.95
C HIS A 69 23.49 -1.42 9.45
N PRO A 70 24.24 -2.19 8.63
CA PRO A 70 23.74 -3.42 8.01
C PRO A 70 23.46 -4.54 9.03
N THR A 71 24.08 -4.50 10.21
CA THR A 71 23.90 -5.49 11.29
C THR A 71 22.73 -5.17 12.22
N ASN A 72 22.09 -4.01 12.06
CA ASN A 72 20.95 -3.65 12.88
C ASN A 72 19.65 -4.19 12.27
N VAL A 73 19.19 -5.32 12.81
CA VAL A 73 18.00 -6.05 12.35
C VAL A 73 16.71 -5.22 12.45
N ASP A 74 16.59 -4.34 13.44
CA ASP A 74 15.40 -3.52 13.64
C ASP A 74 15.18 -2.52 12.50
N ILE A 75 16.25 -2.06 11.87
CA ILE A 75 16.17 -1.18 10.70
C ILE A 75 15.62 -1.94 9.49
N TRP A 76 16.10 -3.17 9.26
CA TRP A 76 15.59 -4.04 8.19
C TRP A 76 14.09 -4.33 8.37
N ILE A 77 13.68 -4.68 9.59
CA ILE A 77 12.26 -4.93 9.92
C ILE A 77 11.42 -3.67 9.72
N SER A 78 11.89 -2.51 10.19
CA SER A 78 11.18 -1.24 10.01
C SER A 78 11.01 -0.86 8.55
N CYS A 79 12.04 -1.07 7.73
CA CYS A 79 12.00 -0.82 6.29
C CYS A 79 11.00 -1.75 5.60
N ALA A 80 11.06 -3.05 5.89
CA ALA A 80 10.16 -4.05 5.33
C ALA A 80 8.69 -3.78 5.70
N LYS A 81 8.41 -3.45 6.97
CA LYS A 81 7.06 -3.07 7.44
C LYS A 81 6.54 -1.82 6.72
N TYR A 82 7.37 -0.83 6.50
CA TYR A 82 6.98 0.37 5.76
C TYR A 82 6.55 0.05 4.32
N GLU A 83 7.31 -0.80 3.61
CA GLU A 83 6.97 -1.22 2.26
C GLU A 83 5.64 -2.02 2.22
N TYR A 84 5.43 -2.88 3.20
CA TYR A 84 4.24 -3.72 3.27
C TYR A 84 2.99 -2.95 3.70
N GLU A 85 3.07 -2.16 4.78
CA GLU A 85 1.92 -1.51 5.42
C GLU A 85 1.46 -0.27 4.66
N VAL A 86 2.41 0.52 4.14
CA VAL A 86 2.10 1.81 3.50
C VAL A 86 1.92 1.67 1.99
N HIS A 87 2.75 0.87 1.34
CA HIS A 87 2.77 0.77 -0.13
C HIS A 87 2.20 -0.55 -0.67
N ALA A 88 1.90 -1.52 0.20
CA ALA A 88 1.47 -2.87 -0.18
C ALA A 88 2.41 -3.53 -1.22
N ASN A 89 3.69 -3.15 -1.19
CA ASN A 89 4.71 -3.65 -2.12
C ASN A 89 5.36 -4.92 -1.58
N PHE A 90 4.69 -6.06 -1.80
CA PHE A 90 5.14 -7.37 -1.32
C PHE A 90 6.49 -7.79 -1.89
N LYS A 91 6.76 -7.46 -3.16
CA LYS A 91 8.03 -7.80 -3.81
C LYS A 91 9.20 -7.06 -3.17
N SER A 92 9.05 -5.76 -2.96
CA SER A 92 10.08 -4.95 -2.28
C SER A 92 10.29 -5.42 -0.84
N CYS A 93 9.22 -5.66 -0.09
CA CYS A 93 9.28 -6.17 1.27
C CYS A 93 10.05 -7.50 1.36
N ARG A 94 9.76 -8.46 0.47
CA ARG A 94 10.47 -9.74 0.40
C ARG A 94 11.96 -9.56 0.11
N ASN A 95 12.31 -8.70 -0.85
CA ASN A 95 13.71 -8.41 -1.16
C ASN A 95 14.45 -7.80 0.03
N ILE A 96 13.80 -6.92 0.80
CA ILE A 96 14.39 -6.31 2.00
C ILE A 96 14.68 -7.38 3.06
N PHE A 97 13.73 -8.29 3.34
CA PHE A 97 13.96 -9.39 4.27
C PHE A 97 15.08 -10.31 3.81
N GLN A 98 15.09 -10.72 2.54
CA GLN A 98 16.15 -11.57 1.99
C GLN A 98 17.53 -10.91 2.05
N ASN A 99 17.63 -9.63 1.73
CA ASN A 99 18.89 -8.90 1.87
C ASN A 99 19.30 -8.76 3.34
N GLY A 100 18.36 -8.47 4.24
CA GLY A 100 18.63 -8.41 5.66
C GLY A 100 19.19 -9.73 6.22
N LEU A 101 18.64 -10.87 5.77
CA LEU A 101 19.10 -12.20 6.17
C LEU A 101 20.49 -12.54 5.62
N ARG A 102 20.89 -11.99 4.47
CA ARG A 102 22.28 -12.15 3.98
C ARG A 102 23.31 -11.48 4.88
N PHE A 103 22.95 -10.34 5.48
CA PHE A 103 23.81 -9.64 6.43
C PHE A 103 23.71 -10.18 7.85
N ASN A 104 22.57 -10.79 8.20
CA ASN A 104 22.24 -11.22 9.57
C ASN A 104 21.65 -12.63 9.59
N PRO A 105 22.38 -13.67 9.11
CA PRO A 105 21.84 -15.03 8.99
C PRO A 105 21.49 -15.65 10.35
N ASP A 106 22.22 -15.29 11.40
CA ASP A 106 22.17 -15.92 12.72
C ASP A 106 21.21 -15.24 13.71
N VAL A 107 20.40 -14.27 13.22
CA VAL A 107 19.48 -13.51 14.08
C VAL A 107 18.05 -14.05 13.93
N PRO A 108 17.54 -14.86 14.90
CA PRO A 108 16.22 -15.49 14.81
C PRO A 108 15.07 -14.49 14.65
N LYS A 109 15.18 -13.31 15.26
CA LYS A 109 14.18 -12.25 15.19
C LYS A 109 13.82 -11.88 13.74
N LEU A 110 14.82 -11.79 12.86
CA LEU A 110 14.60 -11.44 11.46
C LEU A 110 13.88 -12.56 10.71
N TRP A 111 14.22 -13.82 10.99
CA TRP A 111 13.55 -15.00 10.44
C TRP A 111 12.07 -15.04 10.86
N TYR A 112 11.78 -14.81 12.15
CA TYR A 112 10.39 -14.79 12.64
C TYR A 112 9.55 -13.71 11.96
N GLU A 113 10.07 -12.50 11.82
CA GLU A 113 9.33 -11.43 11.15
C GLU A 113 9.15 -11.71 9.64
N TYR A 114 10.12 -12.37 9.00
CA TYR A 114 10.00 -12.77 7.60
C TYR A 114 8.94 -13.87 7.40
N VAL A 115 8.96 -14.92 8.23
CA VAL A 115 7.93 -15.97 8.19
C VAL A 115 6.54 -15.39 8.44
N LYS A 116 6.41 -14.53 9.42
CA LYS A 116 5.16 -13.83 9.72
C LYS A 116 4.64 -13.00 8.53
N PHE A 117 5.53 -12.32 7.84
CA PHE A 117 5.20 -11.60 6.61
C PHE A 117 4.68 -12.54 5.52
N GLU A 118 5.37 -13.65 5.24
CA GLU A 118 4.96 -14.62 4.20
C GLU A 118 3.61 -15.28 4.55
N LEU A 119 3.37 -15.63 5.81
CA LEU A 119 2.07 -16.16 6.26
C LEU A 119 0.94 -15.14 6.08
N ASN A 120 1.17 -13.89 6.44
CA ASN A 120 0.20 -12.82 6.20
C ASN A 120 -0.08 -12.60 4.72
N PHE A 121 0.94 -12.70 3.87
CA PHE A 121 0.79 -12.60 2.43
C PHE A 121 -0.08 -13.74 1.87
N ILE A 122 0.20 -14.99 2.26
CA ILE A 122 -0.59 -16.17 1.85
C ILE A 122 -2.05 -16.02 2.32
N THR A 123 -2.27 -15.61 3.56
CA THR A 123 -3.62 -15.38 4.10
C THR A 123 -4.40 -14.34 3.28
N LYS A 124 -3.75 -13.25 2.90
CA LYS A 124 -4.37 -12.24 2.03
C LYS A 124 -4.72 -12.78 0.65
N LEU A 125 -3.86 -13.61 0.06
CA LEU A 125 -4.12 -14.25 -1.23
C LEU A 125 -5.32 -15.21 -1.16
N ILE A 126 -5.39 -16.03 -0.11
CA ILE A 126 -6.51 -16.97 0.11
C ILE A 126 -7.81 -16.20 0.29
N ASN A 127 -7.82 -15.16 1.13
CA ASN A 127 -9.00 -14.33 1.35
C ASN A 127 -9.45 -13.63 0.07
N ARG A 128 -8.52 -13.11 -0.72
CA ARG A 128 -8.84 -12.50 -2.02
C ARG A 128 -9.48 -13.51 -2.98
N ARG A 129 -8.95 -14.73 -3.05
CA ARG A 129 -9.55 -15.79 -3.89
C ARG A 129 -10.96 -16.17 -3.44
N LYS A 130 -11.18 -16.30 -2.11
CA LYS A 130 -12.51 -16.58 -1.55
C LYS A 130 -13.52 -15.47 -1.92
N VAL A 131 -13.15 -14.21 -1.76
CA VAL A 131 -14.01 -13.06 -2.11
C VAL A 131 -14.33 -13.07 -3.61
N MET A 132 -13.34 -13.32 -4.48
CA MET A 132 -13.58 -13.40 -5.93
C MET A 132 -14.47 -14.59 -6.30
N GLY A 133 -14.31 -15.76 -5.65
CA GLY A 133 -15.18 -16.92 -5.82
C GLY A 133 -16.63 -16.60 -5.46
N LEU A 134 -16.85 -15.99 -4.31
CA LEU A 134 -18.19 -15.58 -3.87
C LEU A 134 -18.85 -14.54 -4.80
N ILE A 135 -18.08 -13.64 -5.41
CA ILE A 135 -18.57 -12.68 -6.39
C ILE A 135 -19.03 -13.41 -7.65
N ASN A 136 -18.23 -14.33 -8.18
CA ASN A 136 -18.57 -15.10 -9.37
C ASN A 136 -19.81 -15.97 -9.16
N GLU A 137 -19.95 -16.64 -8.00
CA GLU A 137 -21.13 -17.42 -7.65
C GLU A 137 -22.38 -16.55 -7.60
N ARG A 138 -22.29 -15.36 -7.00
CA ARG A 138 -23.42 -14.42 -6.91
C ARG A 138 -23.83 -13.86 -8.29
N GLU A 139 -22.86 -13.58 -9.17
CA GLU A 139 -23.13 -13.15 -10.54
C GLU A 139 -23.86 -14.26 -11.33
N GLN A 140 -23.42 -15.52 -11.22
CA GLN A 140 -24.06 -16.67 -11.83
C GLN A 140 -25.48 -16.89 -11.31
N GLU A 141 -25.73 -16.73 -10.01
CA GLU A 141 -27.09 -16.83 -9.44
C GLU A 141 -27.99 -15.72 -9.96
N LEU A 142 -27.52 -14.50 -10.10
CA LEU A 142 -28.29 -13.38 -10.65
C LEU A 142 -28.63 -13.59 -12.13
N ASP A 143 -27.67 -14.09 -12.90
CA ASP A 143 -27.92 -14.41 -14.34
C ASP A 143 -28.94 -15.51 -14.49
N MET A 144 -28.87 -16.59 -13.70
CA MET A 144 -29.88 -17.65 -13.70
C MET A 144 -31.28 -17.14 -13.30
N GLN A 145 -31.37 -16.24 -12.31
CA GLN A 145 -32.63 -15.63 -11.90
C GLN A 145 -33.22 -14.73 -13.00
N ASN A 146 -32.38 -14.00 -13.72
CA ASN A 146 -32.82 -13.15 -14.83
C ASN A 146 -33.30 -13.98 -16.01
N GLU A 147 -32.64 -15.08 -16.35
CA GLU A 147 -33.06 -16.01 -17.37
C GLU A 147 -34.41 -16.68 -17.03
N GLN A 148 -34.61 -17.08 -15.78
CA GLN A 148 -35.88 -17.64 -15.29
C GLN A 148 -37.01 -16.61 -15.37
N LYS A 149 -36.77 -15.34 -15.05
CA LYS A 149 -37.77 -14.27 -15.18
C LYS A 149 -38.13 -13.98 -16.63
N ASN A 150 -37.18 -14.00 -17.55
CA ASN A 150 -37.40 -13.79 -18.96
C ASN A 150 -38.19 -14.96 -19.60
N ASN A 151 -37.98 -16.18 -19.11
CA ASN A 151 -38.72 -17.37 -19.59
C ASN A 151 -40.12 -17.51 -18.98
N GLN A 152 -40.45 -16.74 -17.94
CA GLN A 152 -41.78 -16.70 -17.31
C GLN A 152 -42.62 -15.49 -17.71
N ALA A 153 -42.14 -14.60 -18.59
CA ALA A 153 -42.94 -13.52 -19.13
C ALA A 153 -44.00 -14.13 -20.07
N PRO A 154 -45.30 -13.91 -19.83
CA PRO A 154 -46.35 -14.48 -20.66
C PRO A 154 -46.34 -13.86 -22.08
N ASP A 155 -46.64 -14.68 -23.08
CA ASP A 155 -46.75 -14.33 -24.50
C ASP A 155 -47.90 -13.33 -24.83
N GLU A 156 -48.22 -12.37 -23.96
CA GLU A 156 -49.36 -11.46 -24.13
C GLU A 156 -49.08 -10.21 -24.98
N GLU A 157 -47.88 -9.99 -25.49
CA GLU A 157 -47.57 -8.81 -26.33
C GLU A 157 -47.41 -9.08 -27.84
N LYS A 158 -47.74 -10.27 -28.35
CA LYS A 158 -47.64 -10.55 -29.79
C LYS A 158 -48.93 -10.47 -30.57
N SER A 159 -50.05 -10.03 -30.00
CA SER A 159 -51.36 -10.06 -30.69
C SER A 159 -51.95 -8.71 -31.11
N HIS A 160 -51.19 -7.64 -31.16
CA HIS A 160 -51.73 -6.34 -31.63
C HIS A 160 -50.80 -5.61 -32.62
N LEU A 161 -50.60 -6.24 -33.78
CA LEU A 161 -50.19 -5.53 -34.99
C LEU A 161 -50.90 -6.19 -36.22
N GLN A 162 -52.25 -6.08 -36.24
CA GLN A 162 -52.97 -6.20 -37.49
C GLN A 162 -52.88 -4.85 -38.21
N VAL A 163 -52.13 -4.83 -39.30
CA VAL A 163 -52.09 -3.73 -40.25
C VAL A 163 -53.45 -3.79 -41.03
N PRO A 164 -54.23 -2.69 -41.12
CA PRO A 164 -55.42 -2.67 -41.97
C PRO A 164 -54.96 -2.69 -43.41
N SER A 165 -55.48 -3.67 -44.15
CA SER A 165 -55.46 -3.78 -45.62
C SER A 165 -56.18 -2.58 -46.18
N THR A 166 -55.54 -1.68 -46.93
CA THR A 166 -56.18 -0.78 -47.87
C THR A 166 -56.33 -1.49 -49.14
N GLY A 167 -57.61 -1.90 -49.41
CA GLY A 167 -58.11 -2.22 -50.74
C GLY A 167 -58.58 -0.95 -51.43
N ASP A 168 -58.33 -0.90 -52.76
CA ASP A 168 -58.78 -0.01 -53.81
C ASP A 168 -58.07 1.34 -53.93
#